data_64fde05322292113f3209dd45b6f035b
#
_entry.id   64fde05322292113f3209dd45b6f035b
#
_cell.length_a   1.000
_cell.length_b   1.000
_cell.length_c   1.000
_cell.angle_alpha   90.00
_cell.angle_beta   90.00
_cell.angle_gamma   90.00
#
_symmetry.space_group_name_H-M   'P 1'
#
loop_
_entity.id
_entity.type
_entity.pdbx_description
1 polymer ?
#
loop_
_entity_poly.entity_id
_entity_poly.type
_entity_poly.pdbx_seq_one_letter_code
_entity_poly.pdbx_strand_id
1 'polypeptide(L)'
;MKKTNYALLVLLALVLESCSAYKQVPYLQASEYLDTSGQNPPLYDARIMPKDLLTITVNTTDPEIAAPFNLIVATTLSNQNKNLTNQPVLQQYLVDNKGNIDFPVLGILHIGGLTKSEAENLIREKLKTYITEVPIVNVRMANYKISVMGEVTNPGSFVISNEKVNLFEALAMAGDMT
;
A
#
# COMPACT_ATOMS: atom_id res chain seq x y z
N MET A 1 -15.36 -23.92 -63.24
CA MET A 1 -16.14 -23.86 -62.01
C MET A 1 -15.57 -24.70 -60.82
N LYS A 2 -15.05 -25.93 -61.03
CA LYS A 2 -14.49 -26.75 -59.91
C LYS A 2 -13.20 -26.22 -59.32
N LYS A 3 -12.29 -25.64 -60.12
CA LYS A 3 -10.99 -25.09 -59.62
C LYS A 3 -11.14 -23.83 -58.76
N THR A 4 -12.12 -22.97 -59.04
CA THR A 4 -12.42 -21.77 -58.26
C THR A 4 -12.99 -22.10 -56.88
N ASN A 5 -13.80 -23.17 -56.76
CA ASN A 5 -14.35 -23.60 -55.48
C ASN A 5 -13.26 -24.21 -54.56
N TYR A 6 -12.27 -24.92 -55.14
CA TYR A 6 -11.12 -25.41 -54.34
C TYR A 6 -10.23 -24.28 -53.83
N ALA A 7 -9.99 -23.26 -54.64
CA ALA A 7 -9.22 -22.09 -54.20
C ALA A 7 -9.93 -21.34 -53.08
N LEU A 8 -11.26 -21.21 -53.15
CA LEU A 8 -12.06 -20.58 -52.09
C LEU A 8 -12.05 -21.41 -50.79
N LEU A 9 -12.08 -22.72 -50.89
CA LEU A 9 -12.06 -23.65 -49.76
C LEU A 9 -10.71 -23.65 -49.04
N VAL A 10 -9.59 -23.56 -49.77
CA VAL A 10 -8.24 -23.43 -49.22
C VAL A 10 -8.04 -22.07 -48.57
N LEU A 11 -8.57 -20.99 -49.17
CA LEU A 11 -8.51 -19.65 -48.56
C LEU A 11 -9.29 -19.59 -47.24
N LEU A 12 -10.47 -20.25 -47.21
CA LEU A 12 -11.30 -20.32 -45.97
C LEU A 12 -10.62 -21.15 -44.89
N ALA A 13 -9.91 -22.23 -45.22
CA ALA A 13 -9.14 -23.04 -44.25
C ALA A 13 -7.96 -22.28 -43.68
N LEU A 14 -7.25 -21.44 -44.46
CA LEU A 14 -6.16 -20.59 -43.98
C LEU A 14 -6.61 -19.50 -43.03
N VAL A 15 -7.83 -18.98 -43.16
CA VAL A 15 -8.40 -17.98 -42.27
C VAL A 15 -8.78 -18.57 -40.89
N LEU A 16 -9.12 -19.88 -40.86
CA LEU A 16 -9.51 -20.56 -39.60
C LEU A 16 -8.32 -20.93 -38.70
N GLU A 17 -7.09 -20.95 -39.22
CA GLU A 17 -5.87 -21.24 -38.45
C GLU A 17 -5.35 -20.03 -37.64
N SER A 18 -5.92 -18.84 -37.85
CA SER A 18 -5.39 -17.57 -37.26
C SER A 18 -5.66 -17.35 -35.77
N CYS A 19 -6.35 -18.27 -35.06
CA CYS A 19 -6.80 -18.05 -33.69
C CYS A 19 -6.00 -18.79 -32.58
N SER A 20 -4.81 -19.35 -32.87
CA SER A 20 -4.10 -20.19 -31.90
C SER A 20 -3.07 -19.45 -31.01
N ALA A 21 -2.77 -18.18 -31.25
CA ALA A 21 -1.70 -17.47 -30.55
C ALA A 21 -2.08 -16.96 -29.14
N TYR A 22 -3.36 -16.94 -28.79
CA TYR A 22 -3.83 -16.32 -27.53
C TYR A 22 -3.74 -17.24 -26.29
N LYS A 23 -3.46 -18.54 -26.46
CA LYS A 23 -3.55 -19.50 -25.34
C LYS A 23 -2.29 -19.69 -24.51
N GLN A 24 -1.23 -18.93 -24.71
CA GLN A 24 0.06 -19.19 -24.07
C GLN A 24 0.74 -17.92 -23.53
N VAL A 25 0.09 -17.22 -22.60
CA VAL A 25 0.81 -16.34 -21.68
C VAL A 25 0.57 -16.84 -20.26
N PRO A 26 1.22 -17.96 -19.84
CA PRO A 26 1.18 -18.35 -18.46
C PRO A 26 2.02 -17.35 -17.65
N TYR A 27 1.48 -16.87 -16.54
CA TYR A 27 2.24 -16.15 -15.54
C TYR A 27 3.45 -17.00 -15.11
N LEU A 28 4.62 -16.37 -14.94
CA LEU A 28 5.83 -17.01 -14.41
C LEU A 28 6.36 -18.22 -15.23
N GLN A 29 6.46 -18.09 -16.55
CA GLN A 29 6.97 -19.15 -17.42
C GLN A 29 8.37 -19.67 -17.07
N ALA A 30 9.17 -18.89 -16.36
CA ALA A 30 10.53 -19.23 -15.95
C ALA A 30 10.65 -19.58 -14.46
N SER A 31 9.55 -19.92 -13.79
CA SER A 31 9.59 -20.26 -12.37
C SER A 31 10.43 -21.50 -12.05
N GLU A 32 10.64 -22.39 -13.02
CA GLU A 32 11.52 -23.56 -12.90
C GLU A 32 13.00 -23.18 -12.75
N TYR A 33 13.40 -21.98 -13.21
CA TYR A 33 14.75 -21.46 -13.08
C TYR A 33 14.95 -20.58 -11.83
N LEU A 34 13.90 -20.33 -11.07
CA LEU A 34 14.02 -19.68 -9.79
C LEU A 34 14.67 -20.67 -8.83
N ASP A 35 15.93 -20.40 -8.52
CA ASP A 35 16.71 -21.20 -7.58
C ASP A 35 15.96 -21.29 -6.25
N THR A 36 15.42 -22.48 -5.97
CA THR A 36 14.74 -22.82 -4.72
C THR A 36 15.74 -23.08 -3.59
N SER A 37 17.00 -22.68 -3.76
CA SER A 37 18.04 -22.75 -2.73
C SER A 37 17.68 -21.83 -1.55
N GLY A 38 16.65 -22.20 -0.82
CA GLY A 38 16.42 -21.99 0.61
C GLY A 38 16.60 -20.60 1.23
N GLN A 39 16.87 -19.58 0.46
CA GLN A 39 16.89 -18.22 0.97
C GLN A 39 15.48 -17.63 0.85
N ASN A 40 14.70 -17.78 1.93
CA ASN A 40 13.56 -16.90 2.11
C ASN A 40 14.07 -15.46 1.94
N PRO A 41 13.64 -14.73 0.89
CA PRO A 41 14.04 -13.32 0.78
C PRO A 41 13.66 -12.63 2.09
N PRO A 42 14.53 -11.79 2.65
CA PRO A 42 14.20 -11.07 3.86
C PRO A 42 12.87 -10.36 3.63
N LEU A 43 11.95 -10.47 4.57
CA LEU A 43 10.68 -9.77 4.50
C LEU A 43 11.00 -8.28 4.28
N TYR A 44 10.57 -7.76 3.13
CA TYR A 44 10.71 -6.34 2.85
C TYR A 44 9.82 -5.57 3.82
N ASP A 45 10.45 -4.78 4.68
CA ASP A 45 9.75 -3.87 5.57
C ASP A 45 9.91 -2.44 5.02
N ALA A 46 8.79 -1.80 4.74
CA ALA A 46 8.80 -0.46 4.18
C ALA A 46 9.42 0.52 5.18
N ARG A 47 10.28 1.41 4.68
CA ARG A 47 10.88 2.48 5.48
C ARG A 47 10.10 3.76 5.29
N ILE A 48 9.96 4.50 6.38
CA ILE A 48 9.31 5.81 6.39
C ILE A 48 10.14 6.79 5.56
N MET A 49 9.50 7.45 4.62
CA MET A 49 10.12 8.40 3.70
C MET A 49 9.61 9.82 3.93
N PRO A 50 10.37 10.85 3.54
CA PRO A 50 9.85 12.21 3.47
C PRO A 50 8.56 12.27 2.64
N LYS A 51 7.57 13.03 3.13
CA LYS A 51 6.20 13.17 2.58
C LYS A 51 5.27 11.99 2.85
N ASP A 52 5.69 10.98 3.59
CA ASP A 52 4.74 10.00 4.09
C ASP A 52 3.79 10.64 5.12
N LEU A 53 2.56 10.19 5.08
CA LEU A 53 1.52 10.59 6.01
C LEU A 53 1.29 9.43 6.99
N LEU A 54 1.53 9.68 8.26
CA LEU A 54 1.46 8.66 9.30
C LEU A 54 0.28 8.90 10.23
N THR A 55 -0.36 7.83 10.67
CA THR A 55 -1.26 7.80 11.82
C THR A 55 -0.53 7.09 12.95
N ILE A 56 -0.36 7.79 14.07
CA ILE A 56 0.33 7.25 15.25
C ILE A 56 -0.66 7.22 16.40
N THR A 57 -0.79 6.05 17.05
CA THR A 57 -1.64 5.88 18.22
C THR A 57 -0.85 5.35 19.39
N VAL A 58 -1.09 5.95 20.55
CA VAL A 58 -0.53 5.53 21.84
C VAL A 58 -1.67 4.97 22.67
N ASN A 59 -1.57 3.73 23.10
CA ASN A 59 -2.56 3.08 23.95
C ASN A 59 -1.90 2.69 25.28
N THR A 60 -2.60 2.96 26.36
CA THR A 60 -2.22 2.66 27.75
C THR A 60 -3.39 1.95 28.41
N THR A 61 -3.16 1.36 29.58
CA THR A 61 -4.24 0.74 30.37
C THR A 61 -5.29 1.79 30.79
N ASP A 62 -4.83 3.00 31.11
CA ASP A 62 -5.71 4.14 31.37
C ASP A 62 -5.72 5.10 30.17
N PRO A 63 -6.86 5.23 29.46
CA PRO A 63 -6.96 6.12 28.29
C PRO A 63 -6.67 7.60 28.56
N GLU A 64 -6.86 8.07 29.78
CA GLU A 64 -6.61 9.47 30.17
C GLU A 64 -5.11 9.80 30.08
N ILE A 65 -4.25 8.83 30.39
CA ILE A 65 -2.79 8.98 30.32
C ILE A 65 -2.33 9.09 28.85
N ALA A 66 -3.02 8.39 27.94
CA ALA A 66 -2.69 8.41 26.51
C ALA A 66 -3.28 9.63 25.77
N ALA A 67 -4.29 10.27 26.31
CA ALA A 67 -5.01 11.37 25.65
C ALA A 67 -4.13 12.52 25.14
N PRO A 68 -3.10 13.01 25.89
CA PRO A 68 -2.23 14.07 25.42
C PRO A 68 -1.40 13.72 24.18
N PHE A 69 -1.18 12.44 23.91
CA PHE A 69 -0.39 11.93 22.80
C PHE A 69 -1.24 11.59 21.58
N ASN A 70 -2.56 11.50 21.74
CA ASN A 70 -3.54 11.14 20.68
C ASN A 70 -4.39 12.36 20.34
N LEU A 71 -3.83 13.31 19.59
CA LEU A 71 -4.58 14.49 19.20
C LEU A 71 -5.72 14.13 18.24
N ILE A 72 -6.90 14.65 18.52
CA ILE A 72 -8.10 14.48 17.74
C ILE A 72 -8.41 15.78 17.03
N VAL A 73 -8.54 15.73 15.69
CA VAL A 73 -8.94 16.86 14.88
C VAL A 73 -10.40 16.69 14.53
N ALA A 74 -11.20 17.72 14.80
CA ALA A 74 -12.58 17.78 14.32
C ALA A 74 -12.57 18.09 12.82
N THR A 75 -12.86 17.11 12.00
CA THR A 75 -13.05 17.33 10.56
C THR A 75 -14.51 17.69 10.29
N THR A 76 -14.75 18.89 9.84
CA THR A 76 -16.03 19.27 9.25
C THR A 76 -16.09 18.75 7.82
N LEU A 77 -16.64 17.55 7.61
CA LEU A 77 -16.96 17.07 6.28
C LEU A 77 -18.19 17.83 5.79
N SER A 78 -17.96 18.86 4.97
CA SER A 78 -19.02 19.50 4.20
C SER A 78 -19.38 18.60 3.03
N ASN A 79 -20.23 17.60 3.27
CA ASN A 79 -20.98 17.00 2.19
C ASN A 79 -22.08 17.98 1.77
N GLN A 80 -22.32 18.12 0.46
CA GLN A 80 -23.35 18.97 -0.14
C GLN A 80 -24.79 18.71 0.37
N ASN A 81 -24.99 17.72 1.21
CA ASN A 81 -26.20 17.45 1.97
C ASN A 81 -26.00 17.93 3.40
N LYS A 82 -26.35 19.15 3.70
CA LYS A 82 -26.65 19.88 4.96
C LYS A 82 -26.47 19.22 6.35
N ASN A 83 -25.93 18.01 6.47
CA ASN A 83 -25.61 17.36 7.73
C ASN A 83 -24.10 17.45 7.98
N LEU A 84 -23.70 18.40 8.81
CA LEU A 84 -22.37 18.50 9.38
C LEU A 84 -22.19 17.33 10.35
N THR A 85 -21.61 16.23 9.89
CA THR A 85 -21.20 15.15 10.78
C THR A 85 -19.79 15.45 11.27
N ASN A 86 -19.70 15.90 12.50
CA ASN A 86 -18.44 16.16 13.17
C ASN A 86 -17.89 14.81 13.64
N GLN A 87 -17.10 14.11 12.80
CA GLN A 87 -16.43 12.88 13.22
C GLN A 87 -15.02 13.21 13.72
N PRO A 88 -14.72 12.89 14.98
CA PRO A 88 -13.37 13.05 15.49
C PRO A 88 -12.43 12.07 14.76
N VAL A 89 -11.38 12.59 14.14
CA VAL A 89 -10.36 11.79 13.46
C VAL A 89 -9.02 12.04 14.15
N LEU A 90 -8.25 10.98 14.34
CA LEU A 90 -6.89 11.10 14.85
C LEU A 90 -6.06 11.99 13.91
N GLN A 91 -5.24 12.85 14.51
CA GLN A 91 -4.31 13.68 13.77
C GLN A 91 -3.33 12.80 12.99
N GLN A 92 -3.11 13.16 11.74
CA GLN A 92 -2.08 12.54 10.91
C GLN A 92 -0.82 13.41 10.93
N TYR A 93 0.33 12.77 10.84
CA TYR A 93 1.64 13.39 10.89
C TYR A 93 2.32 13.30 9.54
N LEU A 94 2.59 14.45 8.92
CA LEU A 94 3.34 14.52 7.67
C LEU A 94 4.83 14.51 7.97
N VAL A 95 5.57 13.56 7.42
CA VAL A 95 7.03 13.52 7.52
C VAL A 95 7.62 14.65 6.67
N ASP A 96 8.43 15.50 7.29
CA ASP A 96 9.07 16.62 6.60
C ASP A 96 10.20 16.16 5.66
N ASN A 97 10.81 17.11 4.93
CA ASN A 97 11.90 16.81 3.99
C ASN A 97 13.17 16.29 4.67
N LYS A 98 13.30 16.46 5.97
CA LYS A 98 14.43 16.00 6.79
C LYS A 98 14.14 14.67 7.49
N GLY A 99 12.95 14.09 7.29
CA GLY A 99 12.53 12.87 7.95
C GLY A 99 12.00 13.07 9.36
N ASN A 100 11.56 14.28 9.73
CA ASN A 100 11.03 14.57 11.07
C ASN A 100 9.52 14.67 11.07
N ILE A 101 8.92 14.40 12.22
CA ILE A 101 7.54 14.74 12.56
C ILE A 101 7.52 15.60 13.84
N ASP A 102 6.48 16.40 14.01
CA ASP A 102 6.21 17.10 15.26
C ASP A 102 5.15 16.31 16.04
N PHE A 103 5.60 15.62 17.09
CA PHE A 103 4.74 14.74 17.88
C PHE A 103 4.36 15.40 19.20
N PRO A 104 3.08 15.31 19.63
CA PRO A 104 2.61 15.96 20.85
C PRO A 104 3.46 15.59 22.06
N VAL A 105 3.75 16.56 22.90
CA VAL A 105 4.55 16.45 24.14
C VAL A 105 6.02 16.08 23.89
N LEU A 106 6.34 15.21 22.93
CA LEU A 106 7.71 14.78 22.62
C LEU A 106 8.45 15.76 21.71
N GLY A 107 7.72 16.65 21.00
CA GLY A 107 8.29 17.58 20.02
C GLY A 107 8.79 16.90 18.75
N ILE A 108 9.88 17.40 18.19
CA ILE A 108 10.41 16.93 16.92
C ILE A 108 11.08 15.58 17.08
N LEU A 109 10.61 14.59 16.31
CA LEU A 109 11.16 13.24 16.25
C LEU A 109 11.67 12.94 14.84
N HIS A 110 12.90 12.46 14.74
CA HIS A 110 13.46 11.98 13.46
C HIS A 110 13.10 10.51 13.28
N ILE A 111 12.23 10.24 12.32
CA ILE A 111 11.72 8.88 11.99
C ILE A 111 11.96 8.47 10.55
N GLY A 112 12.46 9.38 9.72
CA GLY A 112 12.80 9.10 8.32
C GLY A 112 13.87 8.02 8.22
N GLY A 113 13.69 7.06 7.31
CA GLY A 113 14.57 5.91 7.12
C GLY A 113 14.34 4.75 8.09
N LEU A 114 13.57 4.96 9.16
CA LEU A 114 13.19 3.88 10.08
C LEU A 114 12.10 3.01 9.48
N THR A 115 12.11 1.73 9.85
CA THR A 115 10.95 0.87 9.65
C THR A 115 9.86 1.27 10.64
N LYS A 116 8.65 0.79 10.41
CA LYS A 116 7.52 0.98 11.30
C LYS A 116 7.83 0.54 12.72
N SER A 117 8.39 -0.66 12.89
CA SER A 117 8.74 -1.22 14.20
C SER A 117 9.84 -0.42 14.91
N GLU A 118 10.83 0.09 14.16
CA GLU A 118 11.87 0.96 14.71
C GLU A 118 11.29 2.30 15.18
N ALA A 119 10.37 2.88 14.43
CA ALA A 119 9.67 4.12 14.80
C ALA A 119 8.79 3.92 16.04
N GLU A 120 8.03 2.82 16.11
CA GLU A 120 7.24 2.45 17.29
C GLU A 120 8.12 2.32 18.55
N ASN A 121 9.27 1.66 18.43
CA ASN A 121 10.21 1.51 19.52
C ASN A 121 10.82 2.85 19.94
N LEU A 122 11.21 3.69 18.99
CA LEU A 122 11.74 5.04 19.29
C LEU A 122 10.73 5.87 20.10
N ILE A 123 9.47 5.90 19.65
CA ILE A 123 8.41 6.64 20.32
C ILE A 123 8.15 6.04 21.71
N ARG A 124 8.07 4.72 21.82
CA ARG A 124 7.90 4.04 23.12
C ARG A 124 9.00 4.38 24.11
N GLU A 125 10.25 4.38 23.68
CA GLU A 125 11.38 4.76 24.53
C GLU A 125 11.29 6.22 25.02
N LYS A 126 10.90 7.13 24.14
CA LYS A 126 10.69 8.55 24.50
C LYS A 126 9.53 8.74 25.48
N LEU A 127 8.47 7.94 25.34
CA LEU A 127 7.30 8.02 26.21
C LEU A 127 7.58 7.52 27.63
N LYS A 128 8.60 6.70 27.89
CA LYS A 128 8.97 6.21 29.24
C LYS A 128 9.23 7.34 30.24
N THR A 129 9.61 8.53 29.77
CA THR A 129 9.83 9.69 30.64
C THR A 129 8.51 10.29 31.16
N TYR A 130 7.41 10.05 30.42
CA TYR A 130 6.10 10.65 30.71
C TYR A 130 5.08 9.66 31.23
N ILE A 131 5.24 8.37 30.88
CA ILE A 131 4.31 7.30 31.19
C ILE A 131 5.04 6.21 31.98
N THR A 132 4.55 5.90 33.17
CA THR A 132 5.17 4.88 34.04
C THR A 132 4.98 3.46 33.53
N GLU A 133 3.85 3.17 32.90
CA GLU A 133 3.57 1.89 32.25
C GLU A 133 4.15 1.83 30.84
N VAL A 134 4.29 0.64 30.29
CA VAL A 134 4.78 0.44 28.91
C VAL A 134 3.62 0.68 27.93
N PRO A 135 3.62 1.78 27.16
CA PRO A 135 2.55 2.06 26.22
C PRO A 135 2.66 1.17 24.98
N ILE A 136 1.51 0.84 24.39
CA ILE A 136 1.42 0.25 23.07
C ILE A 136 1.41 1.38 22.04
N VAL A 137 2.44 1.46 21.23
CA VAL A 137 2.54 2.44 20.15
C VAL A 137 2.32 1.74 18.83
N ASN A 138 1.40 2.25 18.00
CA ASN A 138 1.16 1.76 16.65
C ASN A 138 1.41 2.90 15.65
N VAL A 139 2.22 2.63 14.65
CA VAL A 139 2.49 3.52 13.53
C VAL A 139 1.90 2.92 12.26
N ARG A 140 1.13 3.69 11.50
CA ARG A 140 0.55 3.28 10.21
C ARG A 140 0.77 4.32 9.15
N MET A 141 1.05 3.87 7.93
CA MET A 141 1.14 4.74 6.75
C MET A 141 -0.27 4.97 6.19
N ALA A 142 -0.74 6.22 6.24
CA ALA A 142 -2.09 6.57 5.80
C ALA A 142 -2.19 6.72 4.26
N ASN A 143 -1.06 6.97 3.57
CA ASN A 143 -1.01 7.23 2.14
C ASN A 143 -0.24 6.17 1.35
N TYR A 144 -0.10 4.96 1.89
CA TYR A 144 0.60 3.89 1.17
C TYR A 144 -0.16 3.53 -0.10
N LYS A 145 0.50 3.69 -1.24
CA LYS A 145 -0.09 3.45 -2.57
C LYS A 145 0.92 2.84 -3.52
N ILE A 146 0.39 2.10 -4.48
CA ILE A 146 1.15 1.59 -5.61
C ILE A 146 0.62 2.20 -6.90
N SER A 147 1.44 2.22 -7.93
CA SER A 147 1.04 2.62 -9.28
C SER A 147 1.27 1.45 -10.23
N VAL A 148 0.21 1.03 -10.91
CA VAL A 148 0.26 -0.01 -11.93
C VAL A 148 0.11 0.66 -13.29
N MET A 149 1.07 0.42 -14.18
CA MET A 149 1.15 1.02 -15.52
C MET A 149 1.48 -0.05 -16.54
N GLY A 150 1.11 0.20 -17.79
CA GLY A 150 1.36 -0.69 -18.92
C GLY A 150 0.08 -1.35 -19.44
N GLU A 151 0.21 -2.51 -20.06
CA GLU A 151 -0.86 -3.29 -20.67
C GLU A 151 -1.72 -4.00 -19.62
N VAL A 152 -2.48 -3.20 -18.85
CA VAL A 152 -3.47 -3.66 -17.86
C VAL A 152 -4.80 -3.00 -18.13
N THR A 153 -5.89 -3.64 -17.72
CA THR A 153 -7.26 -3.16 -17.99
C THR A 153 -7.52 -1.78 -17.38
N ASN A 154 -7.05 -1.55 -16.17
CA ASN A 154 -7.25 -0.28 -15.43
C ASN A 154 -5.91 0.23 -14.87
N PRO A 155 -5.06 0.88 -15.69
CA PRO A 155 -3.84 1.48 -15.17
C PRO A 155 -4.17 2.63 -14.23
N GLY A 156 -3.43 2.74 -13.11
CA GLY A 156 -3.72 3.77 -12.12
C GLY A 156 -2.94 3.62 -10.82
N SER A 157 -3.25 4.48 -9.86
CA SER A 157 -2.71 4.41 -8.49
C SER A 157 -3.76 3.85 -7.55
N PHE A 158 -3.37 2.84 -6.78
CA PHE A 158 -4.23 2.13 -5.85
C PHE A 158 -3.73 2.32 -4.41
N VAL A 159 -4.64 2.68 -3.51
CA VAL A 159 -4.33 2.79 -2.07
C VAL A 159 -4.38 1.41 -1.44
N ILE A 160 -3.36 1.06 -0.68
CA ILE A 160 -3.19 -0.26 -0.05
C ILE A 160 -3.32 -0.11 1.46
N SER A 161 -4.38 -0.65 2.02
CA SER A 161 -4.68 -0.53 3.47
C SER A 161 -3.74 -1.33 4.37
N ASN A 162 -3.15 -2.41 3.84
CA ASN A 162 -2.32 -3.34 4.62
C ASN A 162 -0.81 -3.02 4.52
N GLU A 163 -0.44 -1.90 3.86
CA GLU A 163 0.96 -1.48 3.70
C GLU A 163 1.84 -2.56 3.02
N LYS A 164 1.20 -3.56 2.40
CA LYS A 164 1.85 -4.67 1.69
C LYS A 164 0.95 -5.13 0.55
N VAL A 165 1.56 -5.36 -0.59
CA VAL A 165 0.89 -5.93 -1.77
C VAL A 165 1.88 -6.78 -2.55
N ASN A 166 1.45 -7.91 -3.04
CA ASN A 166 2.24 -8.72 -3.96
C ASN A 166 1.91 -8.36 -5.42
N LEU A 167 2.74 -8.85 -6.34
CA LEU A 167 2.58 -8.56 -7.77
C LEU A 167 1.20 -8.99 -8.31
N PHE A 168 0.72 -10.16 -7.91
CA PHE A 168 -0.57 -10.68 -8.38
C PHE A 168 -1.74 -9.88 -7.84
N GLU A 169 -1.67 -9.45 -6.58
CA GLU A 169 -2.67 -8.55 -5.99
C GLU A 169 -2.70 -7.21 -6.74
N ALA A 170 -1.51 -6.65 -7.06
CA ALA A 170 -1.41 -5.42 -7.81
C ALA A 170 -2.03 -5.54 -9.21
N LEU A 171 -1.77 -6.64 -9.92
CA LEU A 171 -2.35 -6.92 -11.23
C LEU A 171 -3.86 -7.14 -11.14
N ALA A 172 -4.33 -7.90 -10.13
CA ALA A 172 -5.76 -8.12 -9.91
C ALA A 172 -6.51 -6.80 -9.64
N MET A 173 -5.91 -5.87 -8.86
CA MET A 173 -6.48 -4.54 -8.63
C MET A 173 -6.57 -3.71 -9.92
N ALA A 174 -5.61 -3.89 -10.83
CA ALA A 174 -5.60 -3.24 -12.15
C ALA A 174 -6.49 -3.95 -13.19
N GLY A 175 -7.21 -5.03 -12.81
CA GLY A 175 -8.11 -5.77 -13.70
C GLY A 175 -7.40 -6.71 -14.66
N ASP A 176 -6.21 -7.15 -14.29
CA ASP A 176 -5.34 -8.07 -15.04
C ASP A 176 -4.70 -7.46 -16.30
N MET A 177 -3.80 -8.21 -16.92
CA MET A 177 -3.18 -7.85 -18.19
C MET A 177 -4.18 -7.97 -19.34
N THR A 178 -4.10 -7.06 -20.33
CA THR A 178 -4.95 -7.05 -21.54
C THR A 178 -4.44 -7.98 -22.61
#